data_753491f2ab263ce4592658ff0e3de33d
#
_entry.id   753491f2ab263ce4592658ff0e3de33d
#
_cell.length_a   1.000
_cell.length_b   1.000
_cell.length_c   1.000
_cell.angle_alpha   90.00
_cell.angle_beta   90.00
_cell.angle_gamma   90.00
#
_symmetry.space_group_name_H-M   'P 1'
#
loop_
_entity.id
_entity.type
_entity.pdbx_description
1 polymer ?
#
loop_
_entity_poly.entity_id
_entity_poly.type
_entity_poly.pdbx_seq_one_letter_code
_entity_poly.pdbx_strand_id
1 'polypeptide(L)'
;MIPLLRDSIFDVSIYTSKPDQWAKTVELEWHNPAGEVMGTYWGNLKKASNSPKDLFPTADYVVFCMPVHKYRVALHTIAPFLNREKKVILGTVYGQAGWNWMVDEIRKEYSLDNLVAFSFGLIPWISRLVEYGHKGLTYGCMTENYAAVDPKEYFDQINEEFFEQICYKWFGKGKVDQSDNFISLTLSVDNQIIHTARCYGLHKRYGRTWPTKEDVPLFYRTFDDVSAKLMEGLDKDYTKIRETIKLRFPEMRFKHMVDYLTLEYFSHKYWSIDVLDSILSSQTLHSITTPVVQNEKGTWEIDENHRFFLDDIYYGNCIAKWMAEQLNIVTPTIDEILRWAQDVRHEQIIDDNNHLMLNSPDLLIPLKTGIPTVYGFKTIEECIN
;
A
#
# COMPACT_ATOMS: atom_id res chain seq x y z
N MET A 1 -6.73 11.57 8.64
CA MET A 1 -8.07 11.43 8.05
C MET A 1 -9.18 11.97 8.94
N ILE A 2 -9.29 11.58 10.24
CA ILE A 2 -10.39 12.02 11.13
C ILE A 2 -10.60 13.55 11.12
N PRO A 3 -9.58 14.40 11.33
CA PRO A 3 -9.75 15.85 11.27
C PRO A 3 -10.15 16.39 9.89
N LEU A 4 -9.81 15.67 8.81
CA LEU A 4 -10.19 16.08 7.46
C LEU A 4 -11.67 15.82 7.14
N LEU A 5 -12.35 14.97 7.91
CA LEU A 5 -13.78 14.68 7.77
C LEU A 5 -14.67 15.50 8.70
N ARG A 6 -14.13 16.46 9.47
CA ARG A 6 -14.86 17.22 10.49
C ARG A 6 -16.09 17.99 9.97
N ASP A 7 -16.02 18.47 8.73
CA ASP A 7 -17.09 19.26 8.08
C ASP A 7 -17.77 18.46 6.96
N SER A 8 -17.69 17.13 7.02
CA SER A 8 -18.37 16.21 6.10
C SER A 8 -19.66 15.66 6.70
N ILE A 9 -20.35 14.83 5.92
CA ILE A 9 -21.55 14.11 6.36
C ILE A 9 -21.28 12.96 7.34
N PHE A 10 -19.98 12.64 7.61
CA PHE A 10 -19.61 11.45 8.34
C PHE A 10 -19.51 11.66 9.85
N ASP A 11 -20.14 10.76 10.60
CA ASP A 11 -19.83 10.45 11.98
C ASP A 11 -18.68 9.45 12.04
N VAL A 12 -17.47 9.88 12.39
CA VAL A 12 -16.27 9.06 12.33
C VAL A 12 -16.11 8.25 13.61
N SER A 13 -15.97 6.93 13.46
CA SER A 13 -15.61 6.00 14.54
C SER A 13 -14.34 5.22 14.16
N ILE A 14 -13.63 4.66 15.15
CA ILE A 14 -12.43 3.88 14.92
C ILE A 14 -12.54 2.48 15.54
N TYR A 15 -12.21 1.46 14.73
CA TYR A 15 -11.97 0.11 15.19
C TYR A 15 -10.48 -0.07 15.48
N THR A 16 -10.11 -0.38 16.71
CA THR A 16 -8.71 -0.46 17.15
C THR A 16 -8.54 -1.39 18.34
N SER A 17 -7.38 -2.01 18.48
CA SER A 17 -7.04 -2.84 19.66
C SER A 17 -6.83 -2.03 20.95
N LYS A 18 -6.68 -0.69 20.83
CA LYS A 18 -6.39 0.21 21.97
C LYS A 18 -7.39 1.37 22.03
N PRO A 19 -8.70 1.11 22.20
CA PRO A 19 -9.73 2.16 22.15
C PRO A 19 -9.55 3.23 23.23
N ASP A 20 -9.07 2.86 24.40
CA ASP A 20 -8.90 3.76 25.54
C ASP A 20 -7.76 4.78 25.37
N GLN A 21 -6.89 4.58 24.36
CA GLN A 21 -5.81 5.50 24.03
C GLN A 21 -6.23 6.57 23.01
N TRP A 22 -7.49 6.58 22.57
CA TRP A 22 -7.99 7.54 21.61
C TRP A 22 -8.73 8.69 22.29
N ALA A 23 -8.28 9.91 22.01
CA ALA A 23 -8.96 11.12 22.42
C ALA A 23 -10.29 11.27 21.68
N LYS A 24 -11.26 11.92 22.31
CA LYS A 24 -12.53 12.30 21.64
C LYS A 24 -12.31 13.28 20.50
N THR A 25 -11.30 14.13 20.61
CA THR A 25 -10.89 15.08 19.58
C THR A 25 -9.45 14.80 19.21
N VAL A 26 -9.21 14.58 17.92
CA VAL A 26 -7.89 14.27 17.35
C VAL A 26 -7.37 15.48 16.57
N GLU A 27 -6.09 15.78 16.71
CA GLU A 27 -5.39 16.88 16.06
C GLU A 27 -4.60 16.40 14.84
N LEU A 28 -4.57 17.23 13.78
CA LEU A 28 -3.70 17.05 12.61
C LEU A 28 -3.03 18.39 12.28
N GLU A 29 -1.71 18.42 12.32
CA GLU A 29 -0.95 19.54 11.80
C GLU A 29 -0.58 19.32 10.34
N TRP A 30 -0.78 20.32 9.50
CA TRP A 30 -0.27 20.35 8.14
C TRP A 30 1.02 21.18 8.10
N HIS A 31 2.10 20.53 7.66
CA HIS A 31 3.43 21.13 7.55
C HIS A 31 3.83 21.30 6.08
N ASN A 32 4.62 22.35 5.80
CA ASN A 32 5.35 22.43 4.55
C ASN A 32 6.63 21.53 4.60
N PRO A 33 7.34 21.34 3.48
CA PRO A 33 8.57 20.53 3.47
C PRO A 33 9.69 21.04 4.38
N ALA A 34 9.68 22.34 4.75
CA ALA A 34 10.63 22.94 5.71
C ALA A 34 10.26 22.66 7.19
N GLY A 35 9.09 22.02 7.43
CA GLY A 35 8.61 21.69 8.76
C GLY A 35 7.79 22.80 9.45
N GLU A 36 7.47 23.89 8.73
CA GLU A 36 6.63 24.96 9.26
C GLU A 36 5.15 24.55 9.24
N VAL A 37 4.43 24.88 10.32
CA VAL A 37 2.99 24.60 10.43
C VAL A 37 2.19 25.54 9.52
N MET A 38 1.53 24.97 8.53
CA MET A 38 0.66 25.67 7.57
C MET A 38 -0.78 25.74 8.05
N GLY A 39 -1.20 24.82 8.89
CA GLY A 39 -2.54 24.76 9.45
C GLY A 39 -2.68 23.67 10.50
N THR A 40 -3.68 23.81 11.37
CA THR A 40 -4.00 22.81 12.38
C THR A 40 -5.49 22.50 12.31
N TYR A 41 -5.83 21.24 12.26
CA TYR A 41 -7.18 20.72 12.10
C TYR A 41 -7.54 19.81 13.26
N TRP A 42 -8.79 19.86 13.70
CA TRP A 42 -9.33 19.00 14.74
C TRP A 42 -10.55 18.26 14.23
N GLY A 43 -10.68 17.00 14.59
CA GLY A 43 -11.84 16.17 14.26
C GLY A 43 -12.30 15.35 15.46
N ASN A 44 -13.61 15.20 15.60
CA ASN A 44 -14.21 14.47 16.69
C ASN A 44 -14.43 13.01 16.32
N LEU A 45 -14.14 12.12 17.27
CA LEU A 45 -14.53 10.72 17.22
C LEU A 45 -15.89 10.53 17.88
N LYS A 46 -16.79 9.87 17.16
CA LYS A 46 -18.06 9.40 17.72
C LYS A 46 -17.83 8.26 18.69
N LYS A 47 -16.99 7.27 18.30
CA LYS A 47 -16.67 6.09 19.11
C LYS A 47 -15.31 5.50 18.73
N ALA A 48 -14.55 5.03 19.73
CA ALA A 48 -13.46 4.08 19.55
C ALA A 48 -13.88 2.75 20.19
N SER A 49 -13.62 1.62 19.51
CA SER A 49 -13.96 0.29 20.03
C SER A 49 -13.02 -0.78 19.51
N ASN A 50 -12.81 -1.83 20.27
CA ASN A 50 -12.17 -3.08 19.88
C ASN A 50 -13.17 -4.20 19.58
N SER A 51 -14.46 -3.91 19.64
CA SER A 51 -15.54 -4.85 19.31
C SER A 51 -16.15 -4.54 17.94
N PRO A 52 -16.07 -5.47 16.96
CA PRO A 52 -16.69 -5.27 15.66
C PRO A 52 -18.20 -5.03 15.74
N LYS A 53 -18.89 -5.66 16.69
CA LYS A 53 -20.34 -5.52 16.91
C LYS A 53 -20.77 -4.09 17.20
N ASP A 54 -19.87 -3.30 17.73
CA ASP A 54 -20.16 -1.94 18.17
C ASP A 54 -20.20 -0.93 17.02
N LEU A 55 -19.58 -1.24 15.88
CA LEU A 55 -19.31 -0.28 14.82
C LEU A 55 -19.88 -0.72 13.46
N PHE A 56 -19.60 -1.94 13.03
CA PHE A 56 -19.85 -2.35 11.64
C PHE A 56 -21.31 -2.58 11.26
N PRO A 57 -22.26 -2.95 12.15
CA PRO A 57 -23.67 -3.11 11.77
C PRO A 57 -24.32 -1.81 11.25
N THR A 58 -23.79 -0.64 11.63
CA THR A 58 -24.33 0.66 11.24
C THR A 58 -23.41 1.44 10.29
N ALA A 59 -22.24 0.93 9.97
CA ALA A 59 -21.29 1.60 9.10
C ALA A 59 -21.81 1.71 7.65
N ASP A 60 -21.69 2.90 7.06
CA ASP A 60 -21.90 3.16 5.63
C ASP A 60 -20.58 3.06 4.87
N TYR A 61 -19.50 3.55 5.48
CA TYR A 61 -18.14 3.50 4.96
C TYR A 61 -17.23 2.78 5.95
N VAL A 62 -16.38 1.89 5.44
CA VAL A 62 -15.30 1.25 6.20
C VAL A 62 -14.00 1.45 5.45
N VAL A 63 -13.03 2.14 6.06
CA VAL A 63 -11.77 2.51 5.42
C VAL A 63 -10.58 1.92 6.16
N PHE A 64 -9.79 1.11 5.47
CA PHE A 64 -8.61 0.45 6.01
C PHE A 64 -7.40 1.39 5.95
N CYS A 65 -6.84 1.69 7.13
CA CYS A 65 -5.64 2.51 7.31
C CYS A 65 -4.61 1.72 8.12
N MET A 66 -4.13 0.61 7.58
CA MET A 66 -3.20 -0.31 8.24
C MET A 66 -2.25 -0.94 7.22
N PRO A 67 -1.19 -1.68 7.62
CA PRO A 67 -0.35 -2.44 6.70
C PRO A 67 -1.14 -3.48 5.91
N VAL A 68 -0.75 -3.69 4.65
CA VAL A 68 -1.45 -4.56 3.69
C VAL A 68 -1.60 -5.99 4.17
N HIS A 69 -0.53 -6.56 4.77
CA HIS A 69 -0.56 -7.94 5.30
C HIS A 69 -1.59 -8.16 6.43
N LYS A 70 -2.24 -7.10 6.92
CA LYS A 70 -3.32 -7.18 7.91
C LYS A 70 -4.71 -7.10 7.28
N TYR A 71 -4.83 -6.69 6.00
CA TYR A 71 -6.15 -6.46 5.38
C TYR A 71 -7.03 -7.69 5.40
N ARG A 72 -6.53 -8.84 4.92
CA ARG A 72 -7.33 -10.07 4.82
C ARG A 72 -7.87 -10.52 6.16
N VAL A 73 -7.01 -10.54 7.20
CA VAL A 73 -7.44 -10.88 8.58
C VAL A 73 -8.48 -9.93 9.09
N ALA A 74 -8.30 -8.63 8.88
CA ALA A 74 -9.24 -7.61 9.33
C ALA A 74 -10.57 -7.71 8.58
N LEU A 75 -10.56 -7.98 7.26
CA LEU A 75 -11.76 -8.22 6.46
C LEU A 75 -12.58 -9.39 7.00
N HIS A 76 -11.95 -10.55 7.23
CA HIS A 76 -12.64 -11.72 7.82
C HIS A 76 -13.13 -11.45 9.25
N THR A 77 -12.43 -10.63 10.01
CA THR A 77 -12.85 -10.24 11.36
C THR A 77 -14.12 -9.41 11.35
N ILE A 78 -14.28 -8.49 10.39
CA ILE A 78 -15.42 -7.56 10.36
C ILE A 78 -16.58 -8.08 9.51
N ALA A 79 -16.34 -8.93 8.50
CA ALA A 79 -17.34 -9.40 7.54
C ALA A 79 -18.62 -9.97 8.19
N PRO A 80 -18.56 -10.78 9.28
CA PRO A 80 -19.76 -11.28 9.96
C PRO A 80 -20.67 -10.19 10.55
N PHE A 81 -20.15 -8.96 10.73
CA PHE A 81 -20.85 -7.85 11.37
C PHE A 81 -21.27 -6.76 10.39
N LEU A 82 -20.85 -6.83 9.14
CA LEU A 82 -21.28 -5.87 8.11
C LEU A 82 -22.78 -5.97 7.86
N ASN A 83 -23.39 -4.81 7.61
CA ASN A 83 -24.80 -4.76 7.25
C ASN A 83 -25.04 -5.45 5.92
N ARG A 84 -26.12 -6.23 5.80
CA ARG A 84 -26.48 -7.00 4.61
C ARG A 84 -27.66 -6.39 3.84
N GLU A 85 -28.38 -5.45 4.44
CA GLU A 85 -29.60 -4.88 3.88
C GLU A 85 -29.34 -3.56 3.14
N LYS A 86 -28.30 -2.82 3.54
CA LYS A 86 -27.88 -1.59 2.91
C LYS A 86 -26.51 -1.72 2.27
N LYS A 87 -26.19 -0.87 1.31
CA LYS A 87 -24.83 -0.77 0.75
C LYS A 87 -23.83 -0.39 1.83
N VAL A 88 -22.68 -1.05 1.79
CA VAL A 88 -21.52 -0.71 2.59
C VAL A 88 -20.35 -0.46 1.64
N ILE A 89 -19.76 0.72 1.74
CA ILE A 89 -18.61 1.11 0.94
C ILE A 89 -17.36 0.74 1.73
N LEU A 90 -16.59 -0.18 1.17
CA LEU A 90 -15.43 -0.81 1.80
C LEU A 90 -14.17 -0.45 1.02
N GLY A 91 -13.24 0.24 1.65
CA GLY A 91 -12.06 0.71 0.93
C GLY A 91 -10.78 0.80 1.73
N THR A 92 -9.71 1.11 1.01
CA THR A 92 -8.38 1.33 1.58
C THR A 92 -7.69 2.53 0.94
N VAL A 93 -6.79 3.16 1.69
CA VAL A 93 -5.94 4.25 1.21
C VAL A 93 -4.71 3.77 0.44
N TYR A 94 -4.49 2.44 0.34
CA TYR A 94 -3.39 1.84 -0.38
C TYR A 94 -3.79 0.49 -0.98
N GLY A 95 -3.98 0.43 -2.29
CA GLY A 95 -4.56 -0.71 -2.99
C GLY A 95 -3.62 -1.50 -3.91
N GLN A 96 -2.32 -1.31 -3.80
CA GLN A 96 -1.32 -1.93 -4.69
C GLN A 96 -1.06 -3.43 -4.45
N ALA A 97 -1.98 -4.16 -3.84
CA ALA A 97 -1.77 -5.56 -3.44
C ALA A 97 -3.00 -6.45 -3.66
N GLY A 98 -3.80 -6.17 -4.71
CA GLY A 98 -4.97 -6.99 -5.02
C GLY A 98 -6.10 -6.82 -4.00
N TRP A 99 -6.39 -5.58 -3.59
CA TRP A 99 -7.48 -5.27 -2.65
C TRP A 99 -8.83 -5.86 -3.07
N ASN A 100 -9.17 -5.76 -4.36
CA ASN A 100 -10.41 -6.32 -4.89
C ASN A 100 -10.53 -7.83 -4.67
N TRP A 101 -9.44 -8.60 -4.79
CA TRP A 101 -9.45 -10.05 -4.57
C TRP A 101 -9.81 -10.41 -3.13
N MET A 102 -9.30 -9.63 -2.17
CA MET A 102 -9.61 -9.80 -0.74
C MET A 102 -11.08 -9.46 -0.45
N VAL A 103 -11.61 -8.42 -1.10
CA VAL A 103 -13.03 -8.04 -0.97
C VAL A 103 -13.93 -9.11 -1.62
N ASP A 104 -13.55 -9.62 -2.79
CA ASP A 104 -14.32 -10.68 -3.46
C ASP A 104 -14.34 -11.99 -2.68
N GLU A 105 -13.26 -12.29 -1.98
CA GLU A 105 -13.23 -13.44 -1.07
C GLU A 105 -14.31 -13.31 0.01
N ILE A 106 -14.38 -12.18 0.72
CA ILE A 106 -15.41 -11.99 1.76
C ILE A 106 -16.83 -11.83 1.19
N ARG A 107 -16.99 -11.24 -0.02
CA ARG A 107 -18.28 -11.22 -0.72
C ARG A 107 -18.83 -12.63 -0.90
N LYS A 108 -18.00 -13.55 -1.39
CA LYS A 108 -18.37 -14.95 -1.63
C LYS A 108 -18.58 -15.73 -0.33
N GLU A 109 -17.63 -15.64 0.60
CA GLU A 109 -17.66 -16.44 1.83
C GLU A 109 -18.80 -16.05 2.78
N TYR A 110 -19.09 -14.75 2.88
CA TYR A 110 -20.12 -14.23 3.79
C TYR A 110 -21.41 -13.80 3.11
N SER A 111 -21.56 -14.02 1.80
CA SER A 111 -22.74 -13.59 1.00
C SER A 111 -23.04 -12.10 1.17
N LEU A 112 -22.06 -11.24 0.86
CA LEU A 112 -22.10 -9.79 1.00
C LEU A 112 -22.17 -9.11 -0.37
N ASP A 113 -23.23 -9.33 -1.12
CA ASP A 113 -23.42 -8.79 -2.49
C ASP A 113 -23.67 -7.28 -2.51
N ASN A 114 -23.90 -6.69 -1.35
CA ASN A 114 -24.14 -5.24 -1.16
C ASN A 114 -22.89 -4.41 -0.92
N LEU A 115 -21.69 -5.00 -1.03
CA LEU A 115 -20.44 -4.26 -0.86
C LEU A 115 -20.06 -3.50 -2.13
N VAL A 116 -19.67 -2.25 -1.95
CA VAL A 116 -18.96 -1.45 -2.96
C VAL A 116 -17.50 -1.34 -2.53
N ALA A 117 -16.58 -1.78 -3.38
CA ALA A 117 -15.15 -1.72 -3.08
C ALA A 117 -14.50 -0.47 -3.66
N PHE A 118 -13.56 0.15 -2.93
CA PHE A 118 -12.66 1.14 -3.51
C PHE A 118 -11.22 0.99 -3.00
N SER A 119 -10.26 1.47 -3.78
CA SER A 119 -8.91 1.71 -3.27
C SER A 119 -8.21 2.82 -4.02
N PHE A 120 -7.35 3.56 -3.30
CA PHE A 120 -6.40 4.48 -3.92
C PHE A 120 -5.23 3.72 -4.52
N GLY A 121 -4.68 4.23 -5.63
CA GLY A 121 -3.47 3.71 -6.23
C GLY A 121 -2.24 4.05 -5.39
N LEU A 122 -2.15 5.29 -4.91
CA LEU A 122 -1.10 5.75 -4.01
C LEU A 122 -1.69 6.25 -2.70
N ILE A 123 -0.91 6.18 -1.63
CA ILE A 123 -1.32 6.76 -0.34
C ILE A 123 -1.48 8.28 -0.53
N PRO A 124 -2.67 8.85 -0.26
CA PRO A 124 -2.95 10.25 -0.59
C PRO A 124 -2.05 11.26 0.12
N TRP A 125 -1.54 10.93 1.31
CA TRP A 125 -0.77 11.84 2.15
C TRP A 125 0.53 11.22 2.64
N ILE A 126 1.54 12.05 2.81
CA ILE A 126 2.69 11.72 3.64
C ILE A 126 2.36 12.18 5.06
N SER A 127 2.16 11.25 5.97
CA SER A 127 1.76 11.53 7.35
C SER A 127 2.66 10.84 8.36
N ARG A 128 2.76 11.42 9.55
CA ARG A 128 3.52 10.88 10.68
C ARG A 128 2.68 10.89 11.94
N LEU A 129 2.87 9.88 12.75
CA LEU A 129 2.31 9.82 14.10
C LEU A 129 3.17 10.69 15.02
N VAL A 130 2.54 11.63 15.72
CA VAL A 130 3.18 12.45 16.76
C VAL A 130 2.85 11.87 18.13
N GLU A 131 1.56 11.67 18.41
CA GLU A 131 1.07 11.05 19.64
C GLU A 131 -0.10 10.12 19.31
N TYR A 132 0.02 8.85 19.71
CA TYR A 132 -0.95 7.82 19.36
C TYR A 132 -2.34 8.17 19.88
N GLY A 133 -3.32 8.15 18.99
CA GLY A 133 -4.72 8.44 19.32
C GLY A 133 -5.04 9.93 19.55
N HIS A 134 -4.05 10.82 19.52
CA HIS A 134 -4.21 12.23 19.85
C HIS A 134 -3.80 13.16 18.73
N LYS A 135 -2.59 12.96 18.18
CA LYS A 135 -2.00 13.93 17.25
C LYS A 135 -1.22 13.26 16.12
N GLY A 136 -1.45 13.73 14.92
CA GLY A 136 -0.65 13.43 13.73
C GLY A 136 -0.17 14.69 13.04
N LEU A 137 0.79 14.53 12.14
CA LEU A 137 1.15 15.56 11.17
C LEU A 137 1.07 15.02 9.74
N THR A 138 0.87 15.92 8.80
CA THR A 138 0.88 15.61 7.36
C THR A 138 1.62 16.69 6.59
N TYR A 139 2.23 16.31 5.45
CA TYR A 139 2.79 17.25 4.48
C TYR A 139 1.79 17.58 3.34
N GLY A 140 0.52 17.22 3.55
CA GLY A 140 -0.56 17.43 2.59
C GLY A 140 -0.69 16.29 1.58
N CYS A 141 -1.60 16.49 0.63
CA CYS A 141 -1.85 15.53 -0.45
C CYS A 141 -0.82 15.62 -1.57
N MET A 142 -0.71 14.54 -2.35
CA MET A 142 -0.19 14.57 -3.71
C MET A 142 -0.95 15.58 -4.57
N THR A 143 -0.40 15.99 -5.72
CA THR A 143 -1.08 16.92 -6.63
C THR A 143 -2.30 16.26 -7.27
N GLU A 144 -2.14 15.04 -7.73
CA GLU A 144 -3.21 14.18 -8.24
C GLU A 144 -3.03 12.75 -7.69
N ASN A 145 -4.12 11.99 -7.67
CA ASN A 145 -4.14 10.58 -7.32
C ASN A 145 -5.16 9.86 -8.22
N TYR A 146 -5.28 8.57 -8.10
CA TYR A 146 -6.28 7.79 -8.80
C TYR A 146 -6.82 6.70 -7.88
N ALA A 147 -8.05 6.28 -8.14
CA ALA A 147 -8.71 5.23 -7.37
C ALA A 147 -9.54 4.33 -8.28
N ALA A 148 -9.57 3.04 -7.98
CA ALA A 148 -10.52 2.11 -8.57
C ALA A 148 -11.72 1.94 -7.65
N VAL A 149 -12.89 1.76 -8.26
CA VAL A 149 -14.16 1.51 -7.57
C VAL A 149 -14.89 0.36 -8.27
N ASP A 150 -15.47 -0.55 -7.51
CA ASP A 150 -16.28 -1.65 -8.01
C ASP A 150 -17.58 -1.81 -7.16
N PRO A 151 -18.77 -1.66 -7.76
CA PRO A 151 -19.04 -1.29 -9.17
C PRO A 151 -18.65 0.17 -9.50
N LYS A 152 -18.21 0.39 -10.76
CA LYS A 152 -17.62 1.67 -11.22
C LYS A 152 -18.55 2.87 -11.13
N GLU A 153 -19.85 2.67 -11.25
CA GLU A 153 -20.88 3.72 -11.19
C GLU A 153 -20.95 4.45 -9.84
N TYR A 154 -20.33 3.89 -8.80
CA TYR A 154 -20.23 4.54 -7.48
C TYR A 154 -19.07 5.52 -7.36
N PHE A 155 -18.22 5.64 -8.38
CA PHE A 155 -17.04 6.50 -8.31
C PHE A 155 -17.38 7.95 -8.00
N ASP A 156 -18.30 8.55 -8.76
CA ASP A 156 -18.64 9.97 -8.60
C ASP A 156 -19.20 10.26 -7.20
N GLN A 157 -20.07 9.39 -6.69
CA GLN A 157 -20.60 9.49 -5.32
C GLN A 157 -19.47 9.43 -4.29
N ILE A 158 -18.58 8.43 -4.38
CA ILE A 158 -17.49 8.24 -3.41
C ILE A 158 -16.48 9.39 -3.52
N ASN A 159 -16.24 9.91 -4.73
CA ASN A 159 -15.36 11.04 -4.95
C ASN A 159 -15.89 12.29 -4.24
N GLU A 160 -17.15 12.65 -4.44
CA GLU A 160 -17.79 13.83 -3.82
C GLU A 160 -17.89 13.69 -2.29
N GLU A 161 -18.39 12.54 -1.82
CA GLU A 161 -18.64 12.31 -0.39
C GLU A 161 -17.38 12.11 0.41
N PHE A 162 -16.35 11.44 -0.16
CA PHE A 162 -15.20 10.99 0.59
C PHE A 162 -13.85 11.49 0.05
N PHE A 163 -13.48 11.23 -1.22
CA PHE A 163 -12.14 11.54 -1.71
C PHE A 163 -11.86 13.04 -1.69
N GLU A 164 -12.78 13.86 -2.17
CA GLU A 164 -12.64 15.33 -2.14
C GLU A 164 -12.58 15.87 -0.71
N GLN A 165 -13.33 15.27 0.23
CA GLN A 165 -13.34 15.70 1.63
C GLN A 165 -12.01 15.47 2.34
N ILE A 166 -11.31 14.39 2.01
CA ILE A 166 -10.05 14.05 2.67
C ILE A 166 -8.79 14.60 1.95
N CYS A 167 -8.93 15.09 0.73
CA CYS A 167 -7.83 15.60 -0.10
C CYS A 167 -8.06 17.05 -0.53
N TYR A 168 -8.80 17.26 -1.61
CA TYR A 168 -8.91 18.53 -2.31
C TYR A 168 -9.41 19.69 -1.45
N LYS A 169 -10.42 19.44 -0.63
CA LYS A 169 -11.06 20.43 0.25
C LYS A 169 -10.07 21.19 1.15
N TRP A 170 -9.07 20.50 1.66
CA TRP A 170 -8.14 21.06 2.64
C TRP A 170 -6.85 21.60 2.03
N PHE A 171 -6.38 20.96 0.97
CA PHE A 171 -5.05 21.20 0.41
C PHE A 171 -5.10 21.93 -0.95
N GLY A 172 -6.29 22.12 -1.55
CA GLY A 172 -6.47 22.71 -2.88
C GLY A 172 -5.83 21.87 -4.01
N LYS A 173 -5.44 20.63 -3.70
CA LYS A 173 -4.85 19.65 -4.60
C LYS A 173 -5.24 18.24 -4.16
N GLY A 174 -4.86 17.23 -4.90
CA GLY A 174 -5.21 15.85 -4.57
C GLY A 174 -6.55 15.44 -5.21
N LYS A 175 -6.84 15.95 -6.43
CA LYS A 175 -7.93 15.42 -7.23
C LYS A 175 -7.70 13.96 -7.52
N VAL A 176 -8.77 13.17 -7.47
CA VAL A 176 -8.73 11.73 -7.70
C VAL A 176 -9.34 11.43 -9.05
N ASP A 177 -8.56 10.78 -9.92
CA ASP A 177 -9.03 10.31 -11.22
C ASP A 177 -9.53 8.85 -11.10
N GLN A 178 -10.55 8.50 -11.85
CA GLN A 178 -11.07 7.13 -11.88
C GLN A 178 -10.13 6.20 -12.62
N SER A 179 -9.66 5.16 -11.95
CA SER A 179 -8.94 4.06 -12.62
C SER A 179 -9.92 3.08 -13.25
N ASP A 180 -9.54 2.56 -14.42
CA ASP A 180 -10.39 1.63 -15.17
C ASP A 180 -10.55 0.28 -14.45
N ASN A 181 -9.58 -0.13 -13.62
CA ASN A 181 -9.54 -1.43 -12.96
C ASN A 181 -8.54 -1.45 -11.79
N PHE A 182 -8.67 -2.44 -10.90
CA PHE A 182 -7.79 -2.63 -9.74
C PHE A 182 -6.41 -3.19 -10.12
N ILE A 183 -6.29 -3.91 -11.22
CA ILE A 183 -5.00 -4.45 -11.65
C ILE A 183 -4.01 -3.33 -12.02
N SER A 184 -4.51 -2.19 -12.53
CA SER A 184 -3.68 -1.02 -12.74
C SER A 184 -3.08 -0.48 -11.44
N LEU A 185 -3.82 -0.53 -10.32
CA LEU A 185 -3.30 -0.16 -9.01
C LEU A 185 -2.28 -1.17 -8.50
N THR A 186 -2.54 -2.46 -8.69
CA THR A 186 -1.68 -3.56 -8.24
C THR A 186 -0.31 -3.55 -8.94
N LEU A 187 -0.25 -3.06 -10.18
CA LEU A 187 0.98 -3.07 -11.01
C LEU A 187 1.62 -1.71 -11.25
N SER A 188 0.94 -0.59 -10.95
CA SER A 188 1.56 0.76 -10.94
C SER A 188 2.01 1.07 -9.53
N VAL A 189 3.24 0.67 -9.21
CA VAL A 189 3.72 0.55 -7.85
C VAL A 189 4.86 1.52 -7.53
N ASP A 190 4.90 1.97 -6.28
CA ASP A 190 6.00 2.73 -5.68
C ASP A 190 6.67 1.93 -4.55
N ASN A 191 5.97 1.68 -3.45
CA ASN A 191 6.51 1.06 -2.26
C ASN A 191 7.19 -0.29 -2.52
N GLN A 192 6.58 -1.14 -3.33
CA GLN A 192 7.04 -2.51 -3.59
C GLN A 192 8.38 -2.56 -4.32
N ILE A 193 8.69 -1.54 -5.14
CA ILE A 193 9.96 -1.41 -5.82
C ILE A 193 10.97 -0.58 -5.02
N ILE A 194 10.53 0.51 -4.36
CA ILE A 194 11.41 1.37 -3.55
C ILE A 194 11.96 0.62 -2.34
N HIS A 195 11.07 0.05 -1.52
CA HIS A 195 11.46 -0.50 -0.22
C HIS A 195 12.33 -1.73 -0.37
N THR A 196 11.98 -2.64 -1.26
CA THR A 196 12.71 -3.89 -1.48
C THR A 196 14.07 -3.62 -2.13
N ALA A 197 14.14 -2.73 -3.14
CA ALA A 197 15.39 -2.29 -3.75
C ALA A 197 16.30 -1.60 -2.73
N ARG A 198 15.76 -0.74 -1.86
CA ARG A 198 16.54 -0.05 -0.84
C ARG A 198 17.09 -0.99 0.24
N CYS A 199 16.25 -1.86 0.79
CA CYS A 199 16.68 -2.83 1.80
C CYS A 199 17.78 -3.76 1.27
N TYR A 200 17.60 -4.30 0.07
CA TYR A 200 18.62 -5.15 -0.56
C TYR A 200 19.86 -4.35 -0.97
N GLY A 201 19.70 -3.14 -1.50
CA GLY A 201 20.81 -2.24 -1.83
C GLY A 201 21.69 -1.92 -0.62
N LEU A 202 21.08 -1.70 0.54
CA LEU A 202 21.81 -1.52 1.81
C LEU A 202 22.60 -2.76 2.18
N HIS A 203 22.02 -3.97 2.07
CA HIS A 203 22.73 -5.21 2.31
C HIS A 203 23.91 -5.44 1.32
N LYS A 204 23.71 -5.14 0.03
CA LYS A 204 24.79 -5.25 -0.99
C LYS A 204 25.93 -4.29 -0.72
N ARG A 205 25.64 -3.07 -0.23
CA ARG A 205 26.63 -2.00 -0.08
C ARG A 205 27.35 -2.03 1.26
N TYR A 206 26.64 -2.33 2.35
CA TYR A 206 27.14 -2.21 3.72
C TYR A 206 27.21 -3.55 4.47
N GLY A 207 26.72 -4.64 3.89
CA GLY A 207 26.50 -5.89 4.60
C GLY A 207 25.19 -5.88 5.39
N ARG A 208 25.01 -6.86 6.27
CA ARG A 208 23.73 -7.06 6.98
C ARG A 208 23.64 -6.33 8.31
N THR A 209 24.77 -5.83 8.87
CA THR A 209 24.81 -5.30 10.23
C THR A 209 25.59 -4.00 10.33
N TRP A 210 25.19 -3.17 11.29
CA TRP A 210 25.86 -1.92 11.66
C TRP A 210 26.25 -1.93 13.14
N PRO A 211 27.42 -1.38 13.52
CA PRO A 211 27.87 -1.34 14.93
C PRO A 211 26.92 -0.55 15.83
N THR A 212 26.46 0.61 15.37
CA THR A 212 25.53 1.48 16.11
C THR A 212 24.31 1.83 15.27
N LYS A 213 23.25 2.32 15.89
CA LYS A 213 22.04 2.77 15.19
C LYS A 213 22.29 4.01 14.32
N GLU A 214 23.22 4.83 14.74
CA GLU A 214 23.63 6.07 14.07
C GLU A 214 24.41 5.79 12.77
N ASP A 215 25.06 4.61 12.68
CA ASP A 215 25.76 4.18 11.46
C ASP A 215 24.80 3.73 10.35
N VAL A 216 23.53 3.49 10.69
CA VAL A 216 22.52 3.03 9.72
C VAL A 216 22.15 4.18 8.78
N PRO A 217 22.32 4.04 7.45
CA PRO A 217 21.94 5.08 6.50
C PRO A 217 20.45 5.41 6.59
N LEU A 218 20.10 6.70 6.41
CA LEU A 218 18.69 7.10 6.28
C LEU A 218 18.06 6.47 5.04
N PHE A 219 16.78 6.13 5.14
CA PHE A 219 16.14 5.30 4.12
C PHE A 219 16.10 5.99 2.75
N TYR A 220 15.59 7.22 2.69
CA TYR A 220 15.47 7.99 1.44
C TYR A 220 16.58 9.02 1.24
N ARG A 221 16.92 9.78 2.27
CA ARG A 221 17.88 10.89 2.15
C ARG A 221 19.27 10.46 1.67
N THR A 222 19.68 9.23 2.00
CA THR A 222 20.96 8.65 1.57
C THR A 222 20.75 7.50 0.58
N PHE A 223 19.70 7.60 -0.26
CA PHE A 223 19.48 6.64 -1.35
C PHE A 223 20.68 6.65 -2.30
N ASP A 224 21.11 5.49 -2.76
CA ASP A 224 22.38 5.35 -3.47
C ASP A 224 22.20 4.67 -4.85
N ASP A 225 23.28 4.69 -5.62
CA ASP A 225 23.34 4.13 -6.97
C ASP A 225 23.08 2.62 -7.03
N VAL A 226 23.45 1.87 -5.98
CA VAL A 226 23.17 0.42 -5.90
C VAL A 226 21.67 0.18 -5.74
N SER A 227 21.05 0.92 -4.82
CA SER A 227 19.59 0.88 -4.61
C SER A 227 18.81 1.37 -5.83
N ALA A 228 19.30 2.44 -6.49
CA ALA A 228 18.66 2.98 -7.70
C ALA A 228 18.68 1.97 -8.86
N LYS A 229 19.81 1.30 -9.12
CA LYS A 229 19.91 0.25 -10.16
C LYS A 229 18.98 -0.94 -9.91
N LEU A 230 18.83 -1.36 -8.65
CA LEU A 230 17.88 -2.41 -8.28
C LEU A 230 16.43 -1.96 -8.53
N MET A 231 16.11 -0.71 -8.18
CA MET A 231 14.79 -0.14 -8.39
C MET A 231 14.45 0.01 -9.88
N GLU A 232 15.39 0.49 -10.71
CA GLU A 232 15.25 0.53 -12.17
C GLU A 232 15.04 -0.87 -12.77
N GLY A 233 15.78 -1.86 -12.27
CA GLY A 233 15.63 -3.26 -12.67
C GLY A 233 14.24 -3.82 -12.32
N LEU A 234 13.76 -3.55 -11.11
CA LEU A 234 12.41 -3.94 -10.69
C LEU A 234 11.34 -3.27 -11.57
N ASP A 235 11.41 -1.94 -11.76
CA ASP A 235 10.41 -1.25 -12.58
C ASP A 235 10.42 -1.72 -14.03
N LYS A 236 11.60 -2.08 -14.56
CA LYS A 236 11.73 -2.71 -15.90
C LYS A 236 11.03 -4.07 -15.95
N ASP A 237 11.16 -4.91 -14.93
CA ASP A 237 10.47 -6.19 -14.87
C ASP A 237 8.95 -6.00 -14.74
N TYR A 238 8.49 -5.08 -13.88
CA TYR A 238 7.09 -4.70 -13.81
C TYR A 238 6.56 -4.12 -15.12
N THR A 239 7.37 -3.33 -15.86
CA THR A 239 6.98 -2.79 -17.17
C THR A 239 6.74 -3.89 -18.19
N LYS A 240 7.57 -4.93 -18.22
CA LYS A 240 7.32 -6.10 -19.10
C LYS A 240 5.99 -6.77 -18.80
N ILE A 241 5.67 -6.93 -17.49
CA ILE A 241 4.38 -7.51 -17.06
C ILE A 241 3.24 -6.61 -17.53
N ARG A 242 3.30 -5.30 -17.24
CA ARG A 242 2.29 -4.30 -17.62
C ARG A 242 2.02 -4.30 -19.12
N GLU A 243 3.06 -4.22 -19.94
CA GLU A 243 2.93 -4.16 -21.39
C GLU A 243 2.38 -5.48 -21.96
N THR A 244 2.79 -6.62 -21.40
CA THR A 244 2.25 -7.92 -21.86
C THR A 244 0.76 -8.08 -21.49
N ILE A 245 0.34 -7.58 -20.32
CA ILE A 245 -1.08 -7.55 -19.95
C ILE A 245 -1.88 -6.68 -20.92
N LYS A 246 -1.40 -5.46 -21.22
CA LYS A 246 -2.07 -4.59 -22.21
C LYS A 246 -2.24 -5.23 -23.58
N LEU A 247 -1.22 -5.97 -24.02
CA LEU A 247 -1.29 -6.72 -25.29
C LEU A 247 -2.24 -7.92 -25.24
N ARG A 248 -2.33 -8.60 -24.10
CA ARG A 248 -3.20 -9.78 -23.93
C ARG A 248 -4.67 -9.41 -23.76
N PHE A 249 -4.98 -8.23 -23.22
CA PHE A 249 -6.34 -7.75 -22.94
C PHE A 249 -6.61 -6.40 -23.65
N PRO A 250 -6.58 -6.36 -24.99
CA PRO A 250 -6.66 -5.11 -25.77
C PRO A 250 -8.03 -4.42 -25.67
N GLU A 251 -9.07 -5.13 -25.21
CA GLU A 251 -10.41 -4.60 -24.96
C GLU A 251 -10.52 -3.83 -23.64
N MET A 252 -9.56 -4.01 -22.73
CA MET A 252 -9.52 -3.31 -21.45
C MET A 252 -8.76 -1.99 -21.57
N ARG A 253 -9.13 -1.04 -20.72
CA ARG A 253 -8.39 0.21 -20.56
C ARG A 253 -7.46 0.14 -19.36
N PHE A 254 -6.26 0.70 -19.52
CA PHE A 254 -5.19 0.68 -18.50
C PHE A 254 -4.54 2.06 -18.37
N LYS A 255 -5.36 3.13 -18.29
CA LYS A 255 -4.87 4.52 -18.23
C LYS A 255 -3.82 4.71 -17.10
N HIS A 256 -4.03 4.10 -15.95
CA HIS A 256 -3.18 4.25 -14.77
C HIS A 256 -2.20 3.08 -14.59
N MET A 257 -2.05 2.19 -15.57
CA MET A 257 -1.03 1.14 -15.54
C MET A 257 0.26 1.65 -16.19
N VAL A 258 1.10 2.30 -15.38
CA VAL A 258 2.28 3.05 -15.83
C VAL A 258 3.55 2.66 -15.06
N ASP A 259 4.72 3.02 -15.60
CA ASP A 259 6.01 2.87 -14.93
C ASP A 259 6.17 3.87 -13.77
N TYR A 260 7.20 3.65 -12.94
CA TYR A 260 7.43 4.43 -11.74
C TYR A 260 7.61 5.94 -12.01
N LEU A 261 8.44 6.33 -12.97
CA LEU A 261 8.68 7.76 -13.23
C LEU A 261 7.44 8.46 -13.76
N THR A 262 6.65 7.78 -14.60
CA THR A 262 5.36 8.28 -15.08
C THR A 262 4.37 8.40 -13.93
N LEU A 263 4.34 7.44 -12.99
CA LEU A 263 3.51 7.47 -11.80
C LEU A 263 3.86 8.66 -10.89
N GLU A 264 5.15 8.91 -10.64
CA GLU A 264 5.64 10.04 -9.86
C GLU A 264 5.30 11.38 -10.52
N TYR A 265 5.48 11.49 -11.85
CA TYR A 265 5.07 12.68 -12.58
C TYR A 265 3.56 12.93 -12.48
N PHE A 266 2.75 11.89 -12.65
CA PHE A 266 1.30 11.99 -12.52
C PHE A 266 0.93 12.54 -11.13
N SER A 267 1.54 12.02 -10.08
CA SER A 267 1.21 12.32 -8.70
C SER A 267 1.74 13.67 -8.20
N HIS A 268 2.91 14.08 -8.66
CA HIS A 268 3.62 15.27 -8.15
C HIS A 268 3.76 16.39 -9.17
N LYS A 269 3.51 16.13 -10.47
CA LYS A 269 3.70 17.07 -11.60
C LYS A 269 5.13 17.59 -11.72
N TYR A 270 6.09 16.80 -11.30
CA TYR A 270 7.52 17.07 -11.43
C TYR A 270 8.21 15.93 -12.18
N TRP A 271 8.94 16.26 -13.24
CA TRP A 271 9.76 15.30 -14.00
C TRP A 271 11.10 15.11 -13.33
N SER A 272 11.40 13.91 -12.91
CA SER A 272 12.73 13.50 -12.49
C SER A 272 13.53 12.97 -13.66
N ILE A 273 14.85 13.20 -13.64
CA ILE A 273 15.75 12.74 -14.69
C ILE A 273 15.86 11.22 -14.69
N ASP A 274 15.91 10.65 -13.49
CA ASP A 274 16.00 9.22 -13.24
C ASP A 274 15.40 8.86 -11.87
N VAL A 275 15.46 7.59 -11.51
CA VAL A 275 14.97 7.07 -10.24
C VAL A 275 15.68 7.68 -9.03
N LEU A 276 17.00 7.88 -9.12
CA LEU A 276 17.79 8.44 -8.02
C LEU A 276 17.40 9.91 -7.75
N ASP A 277 17.26 10.71 -8.82
CA ASP A 277 16.78 12.08 -8.75
C ASP A 277 15.38 12.16 -8.13
N SER A 278 14.47 11.27 -8.54
CA SER A 278 13.10 11.20 -8.00
C SER A 278 13.09 11.02 -6.49
N ILE A 279 13.87 10.09 -5.98
CA ILE A 279 13.94 9.80 -4.54
C ILE A 279 14.62 10.94 -3.77
N LEU A 280 15.77 11.44 -4.25
CA LEU A 280 16.55 12.46 -3.56
C LEU A 280 15.89 13.84 -3.57
N SER A 281 15.07 14.15 -4.56
CA SER A 281 14.32 15.42 -4.61
C SER A 281 13.12 15.47 -3.65
N SER A 282 12.62 14.32 -3.17
CA SER A 282 11.47 14.23 -2.27
C SER A 282 11.81 14.58 -0.81
N GLN A 283 11.93 15.88 -0.50
CA GLN A 283 12.33 16.38 0.82
C GLN A 283 11.47 15.88 1.99
N THR A 284 10.17 15.65 1.76
CA THR A 284 9.22 15.15 2.77
C THR A 284 9.53 13.72 3.25
N LEU A 285 10.30 12.97 2.46
CA LEU A 285 10.74 11.61 2.80
C LEU A 285 12.07 11.57 3.55
N HIS A 286 12.83 12.67 3.58
CA HIS A 286 14.20 12.70 4.11
C HIS A 286 14.32 12.38 5.61
N SER A 287 13.25 12.57 6.38
CA SER A 287 13.24 12.26 7.82
C SER A 287 13.00 10.77 8.13
N ILE A 288 12.70 9.95 7.10
CA ILE A 288 12.40 8.54 7.32
C ILE A 288 13.69 7.76 7.58
N THR A 289 13.73 7.09 8.72
CA THR A 289 14.83 6.21 9.11
C THR A 289 14.66 4.81 8.52
N THR A 290 15.75 4.12 8.29
CA THR A 290 15.74 2.69 7.98
C THR A 290 15.19 1.91 9.18
N PRO A 291 14.18 1.05 9.00
CA PRO A 291 13.68 0.23 10.10
C PRO A 291 14.72 -0.81 10.50
N VAL A 292 15.20 -0.76 11.73
CA VAL A 292 16.23 -1.64 12.25
C VAL A 292 15.91 -2.16 13.65
N VAL A 293 16.42 -3.35 13.95
CA VAL A 293 16.38 -3.98 15.26
C VAL A 293 17.80 -4.30 15.72
N GLN A 294 18.00 -4.38 17.03
CA GLN A 294 19.27 -4.82 17.59
C GLN A 294 19.26 -6.35 17.71
N ASN A 295 20.27 -7.01 17.15
CA ASN A 295 20.41 -8.45 17.24
C ASN A 295 21.10 -8.90 18.55
N GLU A 296 21.20 -10.20 18.78
CA GLU A 296 21.79 -10.79 19.99
C GLU A 296 23.27 -10.43 20.21
N LYS A 297 23.98 -10.04 19.14
CA LYS A 297 25.38 -9.61 19.21
C LYS A 297 25.54 -8.12 19.54
N GLY A 298 24.42 -7.41 19.71
CA GLY A 298 24.40 -5.97 20.00
C GLY A 298 24.59 -5.07 18.77
N THR A 299 24.69 -5.62 17.56
CA THR A 299 24.72 -4.87 16.30
C THR A 299 23.31 -4.63 15.76
N TRP A 300 23.16 -3.66 14.88
CA TRP A 300 21.89 -3.30 14.29
C TRP A 300 21.74 -3.94 12.92
N GLU A 301 20.53 -4.40 12.60
CA GLU A 301 20.18 -5.01 11.31
C GLU A 301 18.81 -4.56 10.87
N ILE A 302 18.49 -4.66 9.58
CA ILE A 302 17.17 -4.30 9.06
C ILE A 302 16.12 -5.22 9.71
N ASP A 303 15.02 -4.61 10.17
CA ASP A 303 13.89 -5.33 10.73
C ASP A 303 13.13 -6.09 9.65
N GLU A 304 13.37 -7.39 9.54
CA GLU A 304 12.74 -8.28 8.57
C GLU A 304 11.24 -8.52 8.83
N ASN A 305 10.76 -8.16 10.03
CA ASN A 305 9.33 -8.20 10.38
C ASN A 305 8.64 -6.87 10.10
N HIS A 306 9.38 -5.87 9.59
CA HIS A 306 8.79 -4.62 9.15
C HIS A 306 7.92 -4.82 7.91
N ARG A 307 6.93 -3.93 7.71
CA ARG A 307 6.03 -3.99 6.56
C ARG A 307 6.76 -3.95 5.19
N PHE A 308 7.99 -3.43 5.12
CA PHE A 308 8.80 -3.43 3.89
C PHE A 308 9.13 -4.85 3.38
N PHE A 309 9.10 -5.84 4.26
CA PHE A 309 9.15 -7.26 3.90
C PHE A 309 7.74 -7.85 3.82
N LEU A 310 6.94 -7.69 4.88
CA LEU A 310 5.65 -8.36 4.98
C LEU A 310 4.64 -7.89 3.93
N ASP A 311 4.64 -6.60 3.57
CA ASP A 311 3.78 -6.07 2.52
C ASP A 311 4.46 -6.21 1.14
N ASP A 312 5.68 -5.70 0.99
CA ASP A 312 6.25 -5.44 -0.33
C ASP A 312 6.85 -6.70 -0.99
N ILE A 313 7.29 -7.69 -0.23
CA ILE A 313 7.68 -9.01 -0.76
C ILE A 313 6.44 -9.85 -1.06
N TYR A 314 5.60 -10.13 -0.05
CA TYR A 314 4.54 -11.15 -0.18
C TYR A 314 3.28 -10.62 -0.86
N TYR A 315 2.94 -9.34 -0.67
CA TYR A 315 1.78 -8.68 -1.29
C TYR A 315 2.19 -7.76 -2.46
N GLY A 316 3.47 -7.79 -2.84
CA GLY A 316 4.03 -7.02 -3.95
C GLY A 316 4.77 -7.91 -4.94
N ASN A 317 6.08 -8.15 -4.67
CA ASN A 317 6.95 -8.86 -5.62
C ASN A 317 6.49 -10.31 -5.90
N CYS A 318 5.92 -11.02 -4.91
CA CYS A 318 5.35 -12.36 -5.15
C CYS A 318 4.12 -12.30 -6.08
N ILE A 319 3.27 -11.27 -5.98
CA ILE A 319 2.14 -11.07 -6.90
C ILE A 319 2.67 -10.82 -8.32
N ALA A 320 3.64 -9.92 -8.47
CA ALA A 320 4.25 -9.62 -9.76
C ALA A 320 4.93 -10.85 -10.37
N LYS A 321 5.63 -11.64 -9.56
CA LYS A 321 6.25 -12.92 -9.99
C LYS A 321 5.20 -13.92 -10.48
N TRP A 322 4.10 -14.08 -9.74
CA TRP A 322 3.01 -14.95 -10.16
C TRP A 322 2.43 -14.53 -11.51
N MET A 323 2.20 -13.22 -11.72
CA MET A 323 1.72 -12.71 -13.00
C MET A 323 2.74 -12.94 -14.13
N ALA A 324 4.03 -12.74 -13.86
CA ALA A 324 5.10 -12.99 -14.83
C ALA A 324 5.13 -14.45 -15.27
N GLU A 325 4.94 -15.40 -14.35
CA GLU A 325 4.86 -16.84 -14.67
C GLU A 325 3.65 -17.17 -15.53
N GLN A 326 2.47 -16.60 -15.20
CA GLN A 326 1.26 -16.76 -16.03
C GLN A 326 1.42 -16.21 -17.46
N LEU A 327 2.27 -15.23 -17.63
CA LEU A 327 2.56 -14.56 -18.90
C LEU A 327 3.82 -15.10 -19.61
N ASN A 328 4.52 -16.07 -19.03
CA ASN A 328 5.80 -16.59 -19.50
C ASN A 328 6.88 -15.49 -19.66
N ILE A 329 6.96 -14.56 -18.70
CA ILE A 329 7.91 -13.45 -18.68
C ILE A 329 9.06 -13.77 -17.71
N VAL A 330 10.29 -13.53 -18.18
CA VAL A 330 11.49 -13.59 -17.33
C VAL A 330 11.68 -12.25 -16.61
N THR A 331 11.82 -12.31 -15.29
CA THR A 331 11.88 -11.16 -14.37
C THR A 331 13.14 -11.24 -13.50
N PRO A 332 14.34 -11.00 -14.05
CA PRO A 332 15.60 -11.31 -13.36
C PRO A 332 15.80 -10.50 -12.07
N THR A 333 15.28 -9.25 -12.00
CA THR A 333 15.43 -8.44 -10.80
C THR A 333 14.43 -8.83 -9.72
N ILE A 334 13.19 -9.17 -10.09
CA ILE A 334 12.22 -9.73 -9.14
C ILE A 334 12.76 -11.04 -8.57
N ASP A 335 13.32 -11.92 -9.43
CA ASP A 335 13.92 -13.19 -9.01
C ASP A 335 15.10 -12.98 -8.03
N GLU A 336 15.97 -12.00 -8.31
CA GLU A 336 17.09 -11.64 -7.42
C GLU A 336 16.59 -11.14 -6.06
N ILE A 337 15.58 -10.28 -6.03
CA ILE A 337 14.98 -9.75 -4.79
C ILE A 337 14.31 -10.87 -3.98
N LEU A 338 13.53 -11.74 -4.62
CA LEU A 338 12.85 -12.84 -3.94
C LEU A 338 13.86 -13.85 -3.36
N ARG A 339 14.94 -14.15 -4.08
CA ARG A 339 16.03 -15.02 -3.57
C ARG A 339 16.71 -14.39 -2.37
N TRP A 340 17.03 -13.09 -2.43
CA TRP A 340 17.57 -12.38 -1.29
C TRP A 340 16.60 -12.40 -0.08
N ALA A 341 15.33 -12.14 -0.30
CA ALA A 341 14.32 -12.16 0.77
C ALA A 341 14.18 -13.55 1.40
N GLN A 342 14.17 -14.60 0.58
CA GLN A 342 14.19 -16.01 1.00
C GLN A 342 15.38 -16.33 1.92
N ASP A 343 16.59 -15.90 1.52
CA ASP A 343 17.81 -16.13 2.30
C ASP A 343 17.81 -15.38 3.64
N VAL A 344 17.31 -14.14 3.65
CA VAL A 344 17.26 -13.29 4.84
C VAL A 344 16.23 -13.83 5.83
N ARG A 345 15.07 -14.25 5.36
CA ARG A 345 13.96 -14.72 6.19
C ARG A 345 13.97 -16.22 6.48
N HIS A 346 14.92 -16.96 5.89
CA HIS A 346 14.98 -18.42 6.00
C HIS A 346 13.67 -19.12 5.58
N GLU A 347 13.07 -18.65 4.51
CA GLU A 347 11.77 -19.10 3.97
C GLU A 347 11.94 -19.67 2.55
N GLN A 348 10.94 -20.41 2.07
CA GLN A 348 10.93 -20.99 0.73
C GLN A 348 9.94 -20.25 -0.16
N ILE A 349 10.43 -19.29 -0.96
CA ILE A 349 9.62 -18.45 -1.83
C ILE A 349 9.71 -18.90 -3.29
N ILE A 350 10.93 -19.10 -3.80
CA ILE A 350 11.22 -19.55 -5.16
C ILE A 350 12.17 -20.76 -5.17
N ASP A 351 12.01 -21.62 -6.17
CA ASP A 351 12.90 -22.77 -6.39
C ASP A 351 14.21 -22.39 -7.10
N ASP A 352 15.07 -23.38 -7.38
CA ASP A 352 16.34 -23.17 -8.07
C ASP A 352 16.20 -22.67 -9.50
N ASN A 353 15.04 -22.84 -10.13
CA ASN A 353 14.70 -22.35 -11.47
C ASN A 353 13.98 -20.99 -11.43
N ASN A 354 13.91 -20.36 -10.27
CA ASN A 354 13.21 -19.11 -10.01
C ASN A 354 11.67 -19.18 -10.21
N HIS A 355 11.06 -20.34 -10.02
CA HIS A 355 9.59 -20.45 -9.98
C HIS A 355 9.07 -20.33 -8.55
N LEU A 356 7.90 -19.70 -8.40
CA LEU A 356 7.22 -19.61 -7.12
C LEU A 356 6.91 -21.01 -6.57
N MET A 357 7.30 -21.27 -5.34
CA MET A 357 7.02 -22.53 -4.66
C MET A 357 5.60 -22.55 -4.10
N LEU A 358 4.60 -22.61 -5.00
CA LEU A 358 3.17 -22.52 -4.66
C LEU A 358 2.65 -23.60 -3.71
N ASN A 359 3.42 -24.64 -3.45
CA ASN A 359 3.15 -25.69 -2.46
C ASN A 359 3.99 -25.53 -1.17
N SER A 360 4.79 -24.49 -1.08
CA SER A 360 5.51 -24.15 0.15
C SER A 360 4.55 -23.67 1.24
N PRO A 361 4.67 -24.14 2.49
CA PRO A 361 3.90 -23.59 3.61
C PRO A 361 4.19 -22.10 3.84
N ASP A 362 5.33 -21.60 3.40
CA ASP A 362 5.69 -20.18 3.54
C ASP A 362 4.93 -19.27 2.58
N LEU A 363 4.46 -19.76 1.43
CA LEU A 363 3.65 -19.00 0.48
C LEU A 363 2.15 -19.28 0.58
N LEU A 364 1.76 -20.50 0.93
CA LEU A 364 0.35 -20.92 0.95
C LEU A 364 -0.36 -20.72 2.28
N ILE A 365 0.30 -20.19 3.29
CA ILE A 365 -0.42 -19.74 4.48
C ILE A 365 -1.33 -18.58 4.05
N PRO A 366 -2.66 -18.74 4.07
CA PRO A 366 -3.60 -17.77 3.47
C PRO A 366 -3.47 -16.34 3.98
N LEU A 367 -2.80 -16.14 5.10
CA LEU A 367 -2.63 -14.83 5.74
C LEU A 367 -1.24 -14.22 5.52
N LYS A 368 -0.35 -14.90 4.80
CA LYS A 368 1.04 -14.47 4.63
C LYS A 368 1.33 -13.84 3.28
N THR A 369 0.59 -14.19 2.24
CA THR A 369 0.84 -13.74 0.86
C THR A 369 -0.43 -13.26 0.18
N GLY A 370 -0.26 -12.32 -0.76
CA GLY A 370 -1.32 -11.80 -1.64
C GLY A 370 -1.36 -12.44 -3.02
N ILE A 371 -0.66 -13.55 -3.25
CA ILE A 371 -0.64 -14.23 -4.55
C ILE A 371 -2.07 -14.64 -4.95
N PRO A 372 -2.51 -14.40 -6.21
CA PRO A 372 -3.88 -14.71 -6.65
C PRO A 372 -4.34 -16.13 -6.35
N THR A 373 -3.44 -17.10 -6.33
CA THR A 373 -3.74 -18.51 -6.00
C THR A 373 -4.36 -18.69 -4.60
N VAL A 374 -4.02 -17.85 -3.61
CA VAL A 374 -4.61 -17.97 -2.26
C VAL A 374 -6.07 -17.55 -2.19
N TYR A 375 -6.56 -16.82 -3.21
CA TYR A 375 -7.96 -16.45 -3.42
C TYR A 375 -8.69 -17.41 -4.36
N GLY A 376 -8.02 -18.49 -4.81
CA GLY A 376 -8.57 -19.52 -5.68
C GLY A 376 -8.39 -19.26 -7.17
N PHE A 377 -7.72 -18.16 -7.58
CA PHE A 377 -7.44 -17.89 -8.98
C PHE A 377 -6.30 -18.79 -9.51
N LYS A 378 -6.49 -19.34 -10.69
CA LYS A 378 -5.56 -20.25 -11.36
C LYS A 378 -4.86 -19.61 -12.54
N THR A 379 -5.50 -18.64 -13.17
CA THR A 379 -5.02 -17.95 -14.36
C THR A 379 -5.16 -16.44 -14.21
N ILE A 380 -4.43 -15.71 -15.04
CA ILE A 380 -4.47 -14.23 -15.03
C ILE A 380 -5.87 -13.75 -15.49
N GLU A 381 -6.55 -14.47 -16.38
CA GLU A 381 -7.88 -14.13 -16.85
C GLU A 381 -8.91 -14.11 -15.72
N GLU A 382 -8.74 -14.94 -14.71
CA GLU A 382 -9.65 -15.02 -13.57
C GLU A 382 -9.49 -13.86 -12.58
N CYS A 383 -8.31 -13.23 -12.55
CA CYS A 383 -7.98 -12.20 -11.54
C CYS A 383 -7.82 -10.78 -12.10
N ILE A 384 -7.92 -10.59 -13.43
CA ILE A 384 -7.64 -9.29 -14.08
C ILE A 384 -8.82 -8.31 -14.03
N ASN A 385 -10.01 -8.81 -13.81
CA ASN A 385 -11.25 -8.01 -13.78
C ASN A 385 -11.47 -7.32 -12.44
#